data_7477ba3f4acb39fc7015d0be12ddd56d
#
_entry.id   7477ba3f4acb39fc7015d0be12ddd56d
#
_cell.length_a   1.000
_cell.length_b   1.000
_cell.length_c   1.000
_cell.angle_alpha   90.00
_cell.angle_beta   90.00
_cell.angle_gamma   90.00
#
_symmetry.space_group_name_H-M   'P 1'
#
loop_
_entity.id
_entity.type
_entity.pdbx_description
1 polymer ?
#
loop_
_entity_poly.entity_id
_entity_poly.type
_entity_poly.pdbx_seq_one_letter_code
_entity_poly.pdbx_strand_id
1 'polypeptide(L)'
;GQTVYLASRSPITAEEIAEIAGLGTYMPAYKLWRNDIYLPVEPLEAVAYTFGYTSFSPQQMQRSLFFDPNKTRYLEDRSGQVIYTDGKRGLQLESGDTWMVFTDPVPMQDGADNLADNVLAAVQFVNQHGGWDSRYRFVPGAVSSDGRNIVFQQYYERYPLISGGVRYGQI
;
A
#
# COMPACT_ATOMS: atom_id res chain seq x y z
N GLY A 1 -4.12 -27.67 34.33
CA GLY A 1 -4.21 -28.69 33.31
C GLY A 1 -2.88 -28.83 32.61
N GLN A 2 -2.36 -30.06 32.48
CA GLN A 2 -1.16 -30.33 31.67
C GLN A 2 -1.57 -30.33 30.21
N THR A 3 -0.89 -29.51 29.41
CA THR A 3 -1.04 -29.54 27.97
C THR A 3 -0.21 -30.72 27.43
N VAL A 4 -0.88 -31.69 26.82
CA VAL A 4 -0.24 -32.85 26.20
C VAL A 4 -0.08 -32.55 24.72
N TYR A 5 1.16 -32.61 24.23
CA TYR A 5 1.48 -32.48 22.83
C TYR A 5 1.61 -33.86 22.18
N LEU A 6 0.91 -34.08 21.08
CA LEU A 6 1.05 -35.29 20.27
C LEU A 6 2.26 -35.07 19.35
N ALA A 7 3.30 -35.88 19.54
CA ALA A 7 4.46 -35.86 18.65
C ALA A 7 4.24 -36.89 17.54
N SER A 8 4.39 -36.45 16.29
CA SER A 8 4.47 -37.33 15.12
C SER A 8 5.89 -37.31 14.57
N ARG A 9 6.27 -38.43 13.91
CA ARG A 9 7.58 -38.51 13.27
C ARG A 9 7.64 -37.52 12.12
N SER A 10 8.65 -36.64 12.13
CA SER A 10 8.88 -35.71 11.02
C SER A 10 9.31 -36.51 9.77
N PRO A 11 8.80 -36.17 8.59
CA PRO A 11 9.31 -36.73 7.33
C PRO A 11 10.74 -36.22 7.00
N ILE A 12 11.22 -35.20 7.70
CA ILE A 12 12.54 -34.60 7.49
C ILE A 12 13.52 -35.21 8.52
N THR A 13 14.66 -35.68 8.06
CA THR A 13 15.72 -36.27 8.88
C THR A 13 16.57 -35.19 9.57
N ALA A 14 17.31 -35.58 10.60
CA ALA A 14 18.24 -34.66 11.29
C ALA A 14 19.36 -34.19 10.35
N GLU A 15 19.81 -35.04 9.44
CA GLU A 15 20.81 -34.72 8.44
C GLU A 15 20.32 -33.67 7.44
N GLU A 16 19.08 -33.83 6.94
CA GLU A 16 18.46 -32.84 6.05
C GLU A 16 18.25 -31.49 6.75
N ILE A 17 17.87 -31.51 8.03
CA ILE A 17 17.79 -30.25 8.82
C ILE A 17 19.16 -29.62 8.97
N ALA A 18 20.21 -30.37 9.24
CA ALA A 18 21.57 -29.86 9.37
C ALA A 18 22.09 -29.27 8.05
N GLU A 19 21.77 -29.92 6.92
CA GLU A 19 22.13 -29.42 5.59
C GLU A 19 21.41 -28.09 5.29
N ILE A 20 20.10 -28.02 5.52
CA ILE A 20 19.30 -26.78 5.36
C ILE A 20 19.84 -25.66 6.28
N ALA A 21 20.15 -26.00 7.53
CA ALA A 21 20.74 -25.03 8.47
C ALA A 21 22.13 -24.55 8.01
N GLY A 22 22.91 -25.47 7.39
CA GLY A 22 24.20 -25.12 6.80
C GLY A 22 24.12 -24.10 5.66
N LEU A 23 23.06 -24.16 4.86
CA LEU A 23 22.79 -23.17 3.81
C LEU A 23 22.52 -21.76 4.38
N GLY A 24 22.02 -21.68 5.61
CA GLY A 24 21.76 -20.42 6.30
C GLY A 24 22.99 -19.74 6.93
N THR A 25 24.16 -20.39 6.94
CA THR A 25 25.38 -19.82 7.59
C THR A 25 25.86 -18.52 6.99
N TYR A 26 25.50 -18.25 5.75
CA TYR A 26 25.84 -16.99 5.05
C TYR A 26 24.75 -15.94 5.11
N MET A 27 23.62 -16.26 5.74
CA MET A 27 22.49 -15.33 5.87
C MET A 27 22.59 -14.57 7.19
N PRO A 28 22.17 -13.29 7.25
CA PRO A 28 22.09 -12.56 8.50
C PRO A 28 21.22 -13.31 9.50
N ALA A 29 21.68 -13.45 10.73
CA ALA A 29 20.91 -14.07 11.80
C ALA A 29 19.82 -13.12 12.28
N TYR A 30 18.62 -13.64 12.48
CA TYR A 30 17.49 -12.92 13.02
C TYR A 30 16.97 -13.62 14.28
N LYS A 31 16.45 -12.83 15.22
CA LYS A 31 15.74 -13.33 16.39
C LYS A 31 14.28 -12.92 16.32
N LEU A 32 13.39 -13.82 16.68
CA LEU A 32 11.97 -13.51 16.84
C LEU A 32 11.81 -12.58 18.06
N TRP A 33 11.19 -11.43 17.84
CA TRP A 33 10.91 -10.47 18.92
C TRP A 33 9.49 -10.64 19.49
N ARG A 34 8.49 -10.54 18.65
CA ARG A 34 7.08 -10.87 18.97
C ARG A 34 6.23 -10.91 17.71
N ASN A 35 5.16 -11.67 17.72
CA ASN A 35 4.12 -11.68 16.67
C ASN A 35 4.72 -11.69 15.25
N ASP A 36 5.58 -12.64 14.97
CA ASP A 36 6.26 -12.82 13.67
C ASP A 36 7.19 -11.68 13.23
N ILE A 37 7.56 -10.78 14.12
CA ILE A 37 8.55 -9.75 13.87
C ILE A 37 9.94 -10.29 14.18
N TYR A 38 10.78 -10.38 13.16
CA TYR A 38 12.17 -10.82 13.25
C TYR A 38 13.09 -9.60 13.25
N LEU A 39 13.95 -9.53 14.25
CA LEU A 39 14.99 -8.49 14.35
C LEU A 39 16.35 -9.10 14.03
N PRO A 40 17.23 -8.38 13.31
CA PRO A 40 18.61 -8.82 13.13
C PRO A 40 19.31 -9.00 14.48
N VAL A 41 20.11 -10.04 14.63
CA VAL A 41 20.91 -10.26 15.84
C VAL A 41 22.05 -9.26 15.92
N GLU A 42 22.63 -8.95 14.77
CA GLU A 42 23.69 -7.95 14.64
C GLU A 42 23.13 -6.59 14.24
N PRO A 43 23.71 -5.49 14.72
CA PRO A 43 23.33 -4.16 14.29
C PRO A 43 23.45 -4.02 12.78
N LEU A 44 22.41 -3.53 12.13
CA LEU A 44 22.47 -3.17 10.71
C LEU A 44 22.93 -1.72 10.59
N GLU A 45 23.85 -1.48 9.69
CA GLU A 45 24.11 -0.11 9.24
C GLU A 45 22.89 0.38 8.47
N ALA A 46 22.28 1.43 8.95
CA ALA A 46 21.12 2.04 8.33
C ALA A 46 21.42 3.50 7.99
N VAL A 47 21.04 3.90 6.80
CA VAL A 47 21.05 5.30 6.39
C VAL A 47 19.67 5.88 6.63
N ALA A 48 19.60 6.95 7.40
CA ALA A 48 18.37 7.67 7.60
C ALA A 48 18.16 8.66 6.43
N TYR A 49 17.03 8.57 5.77
CA TYR A 49 16.60 9.54 4.75
C TYR A 49 15.48 10.39 5.32
N THR A 50 15.59 11.69 5.12
CA THR A 50 14.47 12.59 5.38
C THR A 50 13.80 12.93 4.05
N PHE A 51 12.54 12.60 3.92
CA PHE A 51 11.74 12.94 2.76
C PHE A 51 10.94 14.21 3.07
N GLY A 52 11.13 15.24 2.22
CA GLY A 52 10.18 16.32 2.16
C GLY A 52 8.96 15.89 1.36
N TYR A 53 7.77 16.19 1.86
CA TYR A 53 6.54 16.00 1.09
C TYR A 53 6.04 17.36 0.61
N THR A 54 5.43 17.34 -0.56
CA THR A 54 4.71 18.50 -1.10
C THR A 54 3.23 18.17 -0.99
N SER A 55 2.45 19.10 -0.44
CA SER A 55 1.00 18.98 -0.43
C SER A 55 0.44 18.96 -1.84
N PHE A 56 -0.72 18.35 -2.02
CA PHE A 56 -1.42 18.39 -3.31
C PHE A 56 -1.82 19.83 -3.65
N SER A 57 -1.75 20.16 -4.92
CA SER A 57 -2.48 21.34 -5.40
C SER A 57 -3.91 20.92 -5.73
N PRO A 58 -4.93 21.39 -5.00
CA PRO A 58 -6.32 21.04 -5.27
C PRO A 58 -6.73 21.26 -6.72
N GLN A 59 -6.29 22.35 -7.31
CA GLN A 59 -6.58 22.70 -8.70
C GLN A 59 -5.89 21.77 -9.70
N GLN A 60 -4.67 21.32 -9.38
CA GLN A 60 -3.99 20.33 -10.23
C GLN A 60 -4.70 18.98 -10.17
N MET A 61 -5.09 18.55 -8.98
CA MET A 61 -5.84 17.30 -8.81
C MET A 61 -7.20 17.36 -9.50
N GLN A 62 -7.94 18.46 -9.36
CA GLN A 62 -9.18 18.67 -10.11
C GLN A 62 -8.99 18.54 -11.61
N ARG A 63 -7.93 19.17 -12.18
CA ARG A 63 -7.66 19.11 -13.62
C ARG A 63 -7.24 17.74 -14.11
N SER A 64 -6.54 16.96 -13.28
CA SER A 64 -6.08 15.62 -13.63
C SER A 64 -7.19 14.57 -13.56
N LEU A 65 -8.14 14.75 -12.64
CA LEU A 65 -9.11 13.73 -12.29
C LEU A 65 -10.47 13.91 -12.98
N PHE A 66 -10.83 15.14 -13.36
CA PHE A 66 -12.09 15.41 -14.03
C PHE A 66 -11.87 15.68 -15.53
N PHE A 67 -12.76 15.09 -16.35
CA PHE A 67 -12.71 15.29 -17.81
C PHE A 67 -12.93 16.75 -18.19
N ASP A 68 -13.86 17.44 -17.53
CA ASP A 68 -14.11 18.87 -17.70
C ASP A 68 -14.09 19.57 -16.33
N PRO A 69 -12.93 20.07 -15.91
CA PRO A 69 -12.79 20.72 -14.61
C PRO A 69 -13.69 21.94 -14.42
N ASN A 70 -14.07 22.61 -15.52
CA ASN A 70 -14.92 23.79 -15.45
C ASN A 70 -16.37 23.49 -15.09
N LYS A 71 -16.79 22.24 -15.22
CA LYS A 71 -18.11 21.76 -14.82
C LYS A 71 -18.19 21.25 -13.40
N THR A 72 -17.09 21.25 -12.68
CA THR A 72 -17.10 20.82 -11.28
C THR A 72 -17.63 21.94 -10.37
N ARG A 73 -18.36 21.53 -9.34
CA ARG A 73 -18.78 22.39 -8.23
C ARG A 73 -17.75 22.27 -7.12
N TYR A 74 -17.42 23.40 -6.53
CA TYR A 74 -16.57 23.48 -5.34
C TYR A 74 -17.47 23.60 -4.11
N LEU A 75 -17.19 22.79 -3.12
CA LEU A 75 -17.82 22.81 -1.81
C LEU A 75 -16.72 22.79 -0.76
N GLU A 76 -16.87 23.58 0.28
CA GLU A 76 -15.98 23.57 1.43
C GLU A 76 -16.84 23.42 2.68
N ASP A 77 -16.50 22.48 3.51
CA ASP A 77 -17.21 22.29 4.77
C ASP A 77 -16.61 23.15 5.89
N ARG A 78 -17.26 23.10 7.06
CA ARG A 78 -16.82 23.90 8.23
C ARG A 78 -15.51 23.43 8.82
N SER A 79 -15.05 22.24 8.46
CA SER A 79 -13.75 21.66 8.89
C SER A 79 -12.59 22.04 7.96
N GLY A 80 -12.88 22.75 6.86
CA GLY A 80 -11.91 23.09 5.82
C GLY A 80 -11.65 21.95 4.83
N GLN A 81 -12.52 20.94 4.81
CA GLN A 81 -12.46 19.88 3.83
C GLN A 81 -13.03 20.39 2.49
N VAL A 82 -12.26 20.19 1.44
CA VAL A 82 -12.60 20.62 0.09
C VAL A 82 -13.15 19.46 -0.71
N ILE A 83 -14.26 19.69 -1.40
CA ILE A 83 -14.91 18.71 -2.27
C ILE A 83 -15.16 19.33 -3.64
N TYR A 84 -14.65 18.69 -4.69
CA TYR A 84 -15.01 18.96 -6.08
C TYR A 84 -15.92 17.86 -6.59
N THR A 85 -16.99 18.22 -7.29
CA THR A 85 -17.89 17.23 -7.89
C THR A 85 -18.53 17.72 -9.18
N ASP A 86 -18.67 16.84 -10.15
CA ASP A 86 -19.45 17.07 -11.37
C ASP A 86 -20.88 16.49 -11.28
N GLY A 87 -21.26 16.02 -10.07
CA GLY A 87 -22.55 15.37 -9.81
C GLY A 87 -22.53 13.86 -9.98
N LYS A 88 -21.47 13.31 -10.57
CA LYS A 88 -21.24 11.86 -10.73
C LYS A 88 -19.95 11.42 -10.02
N ARG A 89 -18.88 12.17 -10.22
CA ARG A 89 -17.57 11.96 -9.60
C ARG A 89 -17.38 12.89 -8.43
N GLY A 90 -16.51 12.50 -7.50
CA GLY A 90 -16.17 13.32 -6.35
C GLY A 90 -14.67 13.25 -6.05
N LEU A 91 -14.06 14.41 -5.85
CA LEU A 91 -12.71 14.54 -5.30
C LEU A 91 -12.81 15.24 -3.95
N GLN A 92 -12.41 14.57 -2.92
CA GLN A 92 -12.39 15.06 -1.56
C GLN A 92 -10.94 15.21 -1.10
N LEU A 93 -10.61 16.37 -0.58
CA LEU A 93 -9.29 16.72 -0.07
C LEU A 93 -9.41 17.04 1.41
N GLU A 94 -8.54 16.47 2.22
CA GLU A 94 -8.49 16.80 3.63
C GLU A 94 -7.82 18.16 3.86
N SER A 95 -8.19 18.82 4.94
CA SER A 95 -7.53 20.03 5.40
C SER A 95 -6.03 19.79 5.58
N GLY A 96 -5.22 20.60 4.89
CA GLY A 96 -3.75 20.42 4.83
C GLY A 96 -3.24 19.65 3.62
N ASP A 97 -4.12 19.26 2.69
CA ASP A 97 -3.79 18.65 1.40
C ASP A 97 -2.84 17.42 1.52
N THR A 98 -3.01 16.65 2.59
CA THR A 98 -2.14 15.51 2.89
C THR A 98 -2.67 14.18 2.34
N TRP A 99 -3.98 14.06 2.16
CA TRP A 99 -4.60 12.93 1.49
C TRP A 99 -5.84 13.36 0.72
N MET A 100 -6.21 12.54 -0.23
CA MET A 100 -7.39 12.75 -1.05
C MET A 100 -8.14 11.45 -1.29
N VAL A 101 -9.43 11.57 -1.53
CA VAL A 101 -10.28 10.49 -2.01
C VAL A 101 -10.90 10.91 -3.33
N PHE A 102 -10.67 10.14 -4.37
CA PHE A 102 -11.36 10.31 -5.65
C PHE A 102 -12.33 9.15 -5.85
N THR A 103 -13.56 9.47 -6.16
CA THR A 103 -14.63 8.51 -6.44
C THR A 103 -15.11 8.69 -7.87
N ASP A 104 -14.93 7.65 -8.67
CA ASP A 104 -15.56 7.53 -9.98
C ASP A 104 -16.45 6.26 -9.98
N PRO A 105 -17.76 6.38 -9.96
CA PRO A 105 -18.66 5.24 -9.96
C PRO A 105 -18.72 4.59 -11.35
N VAL A 106 -17.64 3.96 -11.75
CA VAL A 106 -17.60 3.10 -12.92
C VAL A 106 -18.28 1.78 -12.55
N PRO A 107 -19.27 1.30 -13.30
CA PRO A 107 -19.80 -0.03 -13.06
C PRO A 107 -18.68 -1.06 -13.17
N MET A 108 -18.38 -1.77 -12.09
CA MET A 108 -17.56 -2.96 -12.19
C MET A 108 -18.27 -3.93 -13.13
N GLN A 109 -17.59 -4.42 -14.15
CA GLN A 109 -18.11 -5.50 -14.96
C GLN A 109 -18.30 -6.71 -14.04
N ASP A 110 -19.52 -7.23 -13.97
CA ASP A 110 -19.82 -8.47 -13.30
C ASP A 110 -18.94 -9.57 -13.88
N GLY A 111 -18.09 -10.18 -13.07
CA GLY A 111 -17.24 -11.28 -13.48
C GLY A 111 -15.76 -11.21 -13.09
N ALA A 112 -15.33 -10.17 -12.44
CA ALA A 112 -13.95 -10.08 -11.94
C ALA A 112 -13.79 -10.83 -10.60
N ASP A 113 -14.04 -12.14 -10.59
CA ASP A 113 -13.67 -13.01 -9.46
C ASP A 113 -12.17 -13.33 -9.44
N ASN A 114 -11.41 -12.78 -10.39
CA ASN A 114 -9.98 -13.00 -10.51
C ASN A 114 -9.21 -11.82 -9.91
N LEU A 115 -8.44 -12.12 -8.87
CA LEU A 115 -7.59 -11.12 -8.20
C LEU A 115 -6.64 -10.40 -9.16
N ALA A 116 -6.09 -11.09 -10.14
CA ALA A 116 -5.17 -10.49 -11.10
C ALA A 116 -5.87 -9.43 -11.97
N ASP A 117 -7.09 -9.70 -12.38
CA ASP A 117 -7.90 -8.76 -13.18
C ASP A 117 -8.28 -7.52 -12.34
N ASN A 118 -8.58 -7.70 -11.06
CA ASN A 118 -8.87 -6.61 -10.15
C ASN A 118 -7.63 -5.71 -9.93
N VAL A 119 -6.46 -6.30 -9.74
CA VAL A 119 -5.20 -5.55 -9.63
C VAL A 119 -4.92 -4.78 -10.92
N LEU A 120 -5.12 -5.42 -12.09
CA LEU A 120 -4.93 -4.76 -13.37
C LEU A 120 -5.90 -3.59 -13.57
N ALA A 121 -7.17 -3.77 -13.20
CA ALA A 121 -8.17 -2.72 -13.24
C ALA A 121 -7.81 -1.53 -12.34
N ALA A 122 -7.32 -1.80 -11.13
CA ALA A 122 -6.84 -0.76 -10.23
C ALA A 122 -5.63 0.01 -10.80
N VAL A 123 -4.67 -0.70 -11.41
CA VAL A 123 -3.53 -0.07 -12.10
C VAL A 123 -4.00 0.81 -13.26
N GLN A 124 -4.94 0.32 -14.05
CA GLN A 124 -5.52 1.08 -15.17
C GLN A 124 -6.25 2.34 -14.67
N PHE A 125 -7.00 2.21 -13.57
CA PHE A 125 -7.67 3.35 -12.95
C PHE A 125 -6.68 4.43 -12.55
N VAL A 126 -5.61 4.10 -11.85
CA VAL A 126 -4.58 5.08 -11.46
C VAL A 126 -3.92 5.70 -12.70
N ASN A 127 -3.60 4.90 -13.73
CA ASN A 127 -3.01 5.41 -14.97
C ASN A 127 -3.92 6.41 -15.71
N GLN A 128 -5.23 6.23 -15.63
CA GLN A 128 -6.20 7.13 -16.26
C GLN A 128 -6.44 8.42 -15.47
N HIS A 129 -6.06 8.43 -14.18
CA HIS A 129 -6.38 9.50 -13.25
C HIS A 129 -5.15 10.19 -12.66
N GLY A 130 -4.15 10.47 -13.45
CA GLY A 130 -2.95 11.19 -13.05
C GLY A 130 -1.69 10.33 -13.00
N GLY A 131 -1.85 9.00 -12.96
CA GLY A 131 -0.72 8.06 -13.02
C GLY A 131 0.08 7.98 -11.73
N TRP A 132 1.28 7.42 -11.90
CA TRP A 132 2.19 7.11 -10.80
C TRP A 132 3.33 8.14 -10.78
N ASP A 133 3.80 8.50 -9.59
CA ASP A 133 5.02 9.29 -9.47
C ASP A 133 6.22 8.42 -9.91
N SER A 134 6.83 8.77 -11.04
CA SER A 134 7.92 8.00 -11.65
C SER A 134 9.20 7.93 -10.80
N ARG A 135 9.30 8.76 -9.74
CA ARG A 135 10.44 8.72 -8.80
C ARG A 135 10.37 7.52 -7.85
N TYR A 136 9.22 6.88 -7.77
CA TYR A 136 8.96 5.80 -6.82
C TYR A 136 8.44 4.57 -7.54
N ARG A 137 8.59 3.44 -6.88
CA ARG A 137 7.98 2.20 -7.29
C ARG A 137 6.76 1.94 -6.41
N PHE A 138 5.67 1.53 -7.02
CA PHE A 138 4.46 1.13 -6.32
C PHE A 138 4.29 -0.39 -6.48
N VAL A 139 4.00 -1.05 -5.39
CA VAL A 139 3.82 -2.50 -5.34
C VAL A 139 2.51 -2.81 -4.63
N PRO A 140 1.70 -3.74 -5.10
CA PRO A 140 0.54 -4.21 -4.34
C PRO A 140 1.00 -4.70 -2.97
N GLY A 141 0.66 -3.95 -1.91
CA GLY A 141 1.10 -4.25 -0.54
C GLY A 141 0.06 -5.03 0.25
N ALA A 142 -1.22 -4.74 0.00
CA ALA A 142 -2.31 -5.47 0.62
C ALA A 142 -3.50 -5.57 -0.34
N VAL A 143 -4.17 -6.71 -0.28
CA VAL A 143 -5.40 -6.95 -1.02
C VAL A 143 -6.39 -7.57 -0.04
N SER A 144 -7.63 -7.06 -0.04
CA SER A 144 -8.68 -7.64 0.79
C SER A 144 -9.05 -9.06 0.31
N SER A 145 -9.60 -9.86 1.21
CA SER A 145 -9.98 -11.25 0.89
C SER A 145 -11.01 -11.37 -0.22
N ASP A 146 -11.81 -10.33 -0.44
CA ASP A 146 -12.80 -10.24 -1.53
C ASP A 146 -12.20 -9.65 -2.82
N GLY A 147 -10.91 -9.28 -2.82
CA GLY A 147 -10.22 -8.70 -3.96
C GLY A 147 -10.68 -7.29 -4.36
N ARG A 148 -11.52 -6.65 -3.56
CA ARG A 148 -12.13 -5.35 -3.88
C ARG A 148 -11.34 -4.15 -3.41
N ASN A 149 -10.51 -4.34 -2.38
CA ASN A 149 -9.63 -3.30 -1.88
C ASN A 149 -8.18 -3.68 -2.20
N ILE A 150 -7.52 -2.86 -2.96
CA ILE A 150 -6.13 -3.05 -3.37
C ILE A 150 -5.36 -1.83 -2.92
N VAL A 151 -4.37 -2.04 -2.09
CA VAL A 151 -3.49 -0.98 -1.59
C VAL A 151 -2.15 -1.10 -2.27
N PHE A 152 -1.73 -0.06 -2.95
CA PHE A 152 -0.37 0.03 -3.50
C PHE A 152 0.52 0.78 -2.52
N GLN A 153 1.60 0.13 -2.11
CA GLN A 153 2.62 0.71 -1.24
C GLN A 153 3.72 1.33 -2.08
N GLN A 154 4.06 2.56 -1.77
CA GLN A 154 5.17 3.29 -2.37
C GLN A 154 6.51 2.82 -1.81
N TYR A 155 7.49 2.68 -2.68
CA TYR A 155 8.86 2.30 -2.32
C TYR A 155 9.86 3.31 -2.88
N TYR A 156 10.83 3.65 -2.06
CA TYR A 156 12.06 4.25 -2.51
C TYR A 156 13.12 3.16 -2.60
N GLU A 157 13.59 2.89 -3.80
CA GLU A 157 14.41 1.72 -4.10
C GLU A 157 13.76 0.41 -3.61
N ARG A 158 14.30 -0.22 -2.57
CA ARG A 158 13.79 -1.45 -1.95
C ARG A 158 13.04 -1.22 -0.63
N TYR A 159 12.96 0.01 -0.17
CA TYR A 159 12.40 0.34 1.15
C TYR A 159 10.98 0.89 1.01
N PRO A 160 9.99 0.31 1.70
CA PRO A 160 8.66 0.89 1.74
C PRO A 160 8.67 2.20 2.50
N LEU A 161 7.95 3.19 2.00
CA LEU A 161 7.75 4.45 2.71
C LEU A 161 6.66 4.25 3.77
N ILE A 162 7.06 4.23 5.03
CA ILE A 162 6.16 4.03 6.16
C ILE A 162 6.30 5.22 7.10
N SER A 163 5.17 5.78 7.51
CA SER A 163 5.12 6.81 8.55
C SER A 163 4.28 6.32 9.73
N GLY A 164 4.76 6.59 10.92
CA GLY A 164 4.05 6.23 12.16
C GLY A 164 2.76 7.04 12.31
N GLY A 165 1.62 6.44 12.00
CA GLY A 165 0.29 7.00 12.22
C GLY A 165 -0.37 7.71 11.04
N VAL A 166 0.30 7.85 9.91
CA VAL A 166 -0.28 8.42 8.69
C VAL A 166 -0.06 7.47 7.52
N ARG A 167 -1.05 7.35 6.64
CA ARG A 167 -1.00 6.48 5.45
C ARG A 167 -0.17 7.12 4.33
N TYR A 168 1.07 7.51 4.63
CA TYR A 168 1.95 8.01 3.59
C TYR A 168 2.33 6.90 2.61
N GLY A 169 2.45 7.29 1.35
CA GLY A 169 2.95 6.41 0.31
C GLY A 169 2.01 5.25 -0.03
N GLN A 170 0.72 5.41 0.19
CA GLN A 170 -0.30 4.44 -0.20
C GLN A 170 -1.30 5.07 -1.17
N ILE A 171 -1.70 4.28 -2.13
CA ILE A 171 -2.81 4.54 -3.05
C ILE A 171 -3.80 3.40 -2.92
#